data_f6260ce477efe49a2ff20e0a6e8f6321
#
_entry.id   f6260ce477efe49a2ff20e0a6e8f6321
#
_cell.length_a   1.000
_cell.length_b   1.000
_cell.length_c   1.000
_cell.angle_alpha   90.00
_cell.angle_beta   90.00
_cell.angle_gamma   90.00
#
_symmetry.space_group_name_H-M   'P 1'
#
loop_
_entity.id
_entity.type
_entity.pdbx_description
1 polymer ?
#
loop_
_entity_poly.entity_id
_entity_poly.type
_entity_poly.pdbx_seq_one_letter_code
_entity_poly.pdbx_strand_id
1 'polypeptide(L)'
;MTAEKQIHPRRSRNILFYTRETCLLCDEFEALLQASLQDRGFHYERIDIDRNPGAKDRYGRRIPVLEIDGEVVAEGRVTPPGLERKIEAFLGKTP
;
A
#
# COMPACT_ATOMS: atom_id res chain seq x y z
N MET A 1 -8.15 4.37 30.21
CA MET A 1 -7.89 4.20 29.66
C MET A 1 -7.60 4.04 28.69
N THR A 2 -7.39 4.18 28.67
CA THR A 2 -7.08 4.02 27.86
C THR A 2 -6.72 3.88 26.89
N ALA A 3 -6.51 3.76 26.96
CA ALA A 3 -6.12 3.55 26.13
C ALA A 3 -5.74 3.72 25.27
N GLU A 4 -5.87 3.78 25.28
CA GLU A 4 -5.54 3.73 24.62
C GLU A 4 -5.07 4.13 23.85
N LYS A 5 -5.21 4.54 24.01
CA LYS A 5 -4.52 4.82 23.39
C LYS A 5 -3.58 4.34 22.90
N GLN A 6 -3.56 3.98 23.36
CA GLN A 6 -2.63 3.16 22.97
C GLN A 6 -2.45 2.95 21.57
N ILE A 7 -3.19 3.44 20.79
CA ILE A 7 -3.01 3.41 19.36
C ILE A 7 -1.84 4.26 19.00
N HIS A 8 -0.88 3.69 18.29
CA HIS A 8 0.27 4.44 17.82
C HIS A 8 -0.10 5.13 16.52
N PRO A 9 -0.01 6.46 16.45
CA PRO A 9 -0.48 7.19 15.25
C PRO A 9 0.13 6.69 13.96
N ARG A 10 1.43 6.39 13.92
CA ARG A 10 2.04 5.96 12.67
C ARG A 10 1.62 4.57 12.25
N ARG A 11 1.04 3.76 13.16
CA ARG A 11 0.50 2.45 12.80
C ARG A 11 -0.96 2.51 12.45
N SER A 12 -1.55 3.70 12.54
CA SER A 12 -2.94 3.93 12.17
C SER A 12 -3.05 4.59 10.81
N ARG A 13 -2.03 4.41 9.96
CA ARG A 13 -2.06 4.99 8.63
C ARG A 13 -3.04 4.21 7.76
N ASN A 14 -3.67 4.92 6.86
CA ASN A 14 -4.62 4.33 5.91
C ASN A 14 -3.84 3.92 4.67
N ILE A 15 -3.54 2.63 4.56
CA ILE A 15 -2.72 2.10 3.47
C ILE A 15 -3.59 1.19 2.61
N LEU A 16 -3.79 1.56 1.35
CA LEU A 16 -4.65 0.85 0.43
C LEU A 16 -3.85 0.41 -0.79
N PHE A 17 -4.04 -0.85 -1.18
CA PHE A 17 -3.37 -1.40 -2.35
C PHE A 17 -4.41 -1.85 -3.35
N TYR A 18 -4.44 -1.19 -4.51
CA TYR A 18 -5.41 -1.46 -5.56
C TYR A 18 -4.83 -2.44 -6.56
N THR A 19 -5.56 -3.51 -6.81
CA THR A 19 -5.07 -4.63 -7.60
C THR A 19 -6.23 -5.32 -8.33
N ARG A 20 -5.95 -6.39 -9.03
CA ARG A 20 -6.96 -7.27 -9.61
C ARG A 20 -6.38 -8.67 -9.68
N GLU A 21 -7.26 -9.67 -9.78
CA GLU A 21 -6.81 -11.04 -9.96
C GLU A 21 -6.13 -11.19 -11.31
N THR A 22 -5.25 -12.16 -11.41
CA THR A 22 -4.50 -12.46 -12.63
C THR A 22 -3.73 -11.26 -13.17
N CYS A 23 -3.09 -10.52 -12.27
CA CYS A 23 -2.24 -9.40 -12.64
C CYS A 23 -0.83 -9.67 -12.12
N LEU A 24 0.04 -10.14 -13.00
CA LEU A 24 1.41 -10.51 -12.59
C LEU A 24 2.15 -9.32 -12.00
N LEU A 25 2.03 -8.16 -12.63
CA LEU A 25 2.69 -6.95 -12.13
C LEU A 25 2.19 -6.57 -10.75
N CYS A 26 0.90 -6.78 -10.50
CA CYS A 26 0.33 -6.52 -9.18
C CYS A 26 0.89 -7.49 -8.15
N ASP A 27 1.05 -8.75 -8.53
CA ASP A 27 1.58 -9.77 -7.62
C ASP A 27 3.01 -9.45 -7.22
N GLU A 28 3.82 -9.02 -8.19
CA GLU A 28 5.21 -8.64 -7.91
C GLU A 28 5.27 -7.44 -6.98
N PHE A 29 4.44 -6.44 -7.25
CA PHE A 29 4.37 -5.26 -6.42
C PHE A 29 3.95 -5.62 -5.00
N GLU A 30 2.92 -6.46 -4.88
CA GLU A 30 2.38 -6.80 -3.57
C GLU A 30 3.40 -7.55 -2.72
N ALA A 31 4.19 -8.43 -3.33
CA ALA A 31 5.23 -9.14 -2.58
C ALA A 31 6.23 -8.16 -1.95
N LEU A 32 6.64 -7.15 -2.72
CA LEU A 32 7.55 -6.13 -2.21
C LEU A 32 6.88 -5.29 -1.13
N LEU A 33 5.62 -4.95 -1.35
CA LEU A 33 4.85 -4.16 -0.39
C LEU A 33 4.71 -4.88 0.93
N GLN A 34 4.34 -6.16 0.89
CA GLN A 34 4.15 -6.95 2.10
C GLN A 34 5.42 -6.98 2.94
N ALA A 35 6.55 -7.24 2.29
CA ALA A 35 7.82 -7.30 3.01
C ALA A 35 8.15 -5.96 3.66
N SER A 36 7.97 -4.88 2.92
CA SER A 36 8.30 -3.55 3.42
C SER A 36 7.41 -3.12 4.58
N LEU A 37 6.12 -3.38 4.49
CA LEU A 37 5.18 -2.99 5.53
C LEU A 37 5.32 -3.87 6.76
N GLN A 38 5.56 -5.17 6.57
CA GLN A 38 5.71 -6.10 7.68
C GLN A 38 6.88 -5.70 8.57
N ASP A 39 7.99 -5.33 7.95
CA ASP A 39 9.18 -4.90 8.68
C ASP A 39 8.92 -3.65 9.51
N ARG A 40 7.97 -2.83 9.09
CA ARG A 40 7.63 -1.58 9.76
C ARG A 40 6.46 -1.71 10.72
N GLY A 41 5.81 -2.87 10.75
CA GLY A 41 4.67 -3.10 11.62
C GLY A 41 3.38 -2.46 11.15
N PHE A 42 3.25 -2.24 9.84
CA PHE A 42 2.02 -1.70 9.26
C PHE A 42 1.23 -2.77 8.54
N HIS A 43 -0.07 -2.54 8.46
CA HIS A 43 -1.00 -3.35 7.70
C HIS A 43 -1.56 -2.54 6.55
N TYR A 44 -2.08 -3.20 5.54
CA TYR A 44 -2.73 -2.53 4.43
C TYR A 44 -4.00 -3.29 4.06
N GLU A 45 -4.88 -2.58 3.37
CA GLU A 45 -6.10 -3.18 2.85
C GLU A 45 -5.93 -3.40 1.34
N ARG A 46 -6.24 -4.62 0.90
CA ARG A 46 -6.15 -4.97 -0.51
C ARG A 46 -7.51 -4.75 -1.16
N ILE A 47 -7.54 -3.97 -2.23
CA ILE A 47 -8.79 -3.62 -2.91
C ILE A 47 -8.76 -4.17 -4.33
N ASP A 48 -9.69 -5.07 -4.61
CA ASP A 48 -9.87 -5.62 -5.95
C ASP A 48 -10.72 -4.64 -6.74
N ILE A 49 -10.13 -4.01 -7.76
CA ILE A 49 -10.84 -2.97 -8.52
C ILE A 49 -12.03 -3.54 -9.28
N ASP A 50 -12.04 -4.83 -9.57
CA ASP A 50 -13.17 -5.41 -10.29
C ASP A 50 -14.38 -5.59 -9.39
N ARG A 51 -14.22 -5.43 -8.08
CA ARG A 51 -15.30 -5.47 -7.10
C ARG A 51 -15.60 -4.11 -6.52
N ASN A 52 -14.97 -3.06 -7.07
CA ASN A 52 -15.12 -1.71 -6.53
C ASN A 52 -15.19 -0.74 -7.70
N PRO A 53 -16.41 -0.41 -8.18
CA PRO A 53 -16.56 0.43 -9.39
C PRO A 53 -15.85 1.77 -9.30
N GLY A 54 -15.89 2.43 -8.14
CA GLY A 54 -15.21 3.70 -7.98
C GLY A 54 -13.71 3.58 -8.13
N ALA A 55 -13.12 2.53 -7.54
CA ALA A 55 -11.69 2.29 -7.66
C ALA A 55 -11.34 1.91 -9.09
N LYS A 56 -12.19 1.14 -9.75
CA LYS A 56 -11.95 0.75 -11.13
C LYS A 56 -11.93 1.96 -12.04
N ASP A 57 -12.87 2.88 -11.85
CA ASP A 57 -12.89 4.11 -12.65
C ASP A 57 -11.62 4.92 -12.44
N ARG A 58 -11.16 4.99 -11.19
CA ARG A 58 -10.03 5.83 -10.86
C ARG A 58 -8.70 5.21 -11.25
N TYR A 59 -8.54 3.90 -11.02
CA TYR A 59 -7.24 3.25 -11.13
C TYR A 59 -7.18 2.07 -12.09
N GLY A 60 -8.25 1.78 -12.83
CA GLY A 60 -8.31 0.57 -13.64
C GLY A 60 -7.18 0.39 -14.63
N ARG A 61 -6.62 1.50 -15.11
CA ARG A 61 -5.52 1.45 -16.07
C ARG A 61 -4.17 1.75 -15.43
N ARG A 62 -4.16 1.92 -14.10
CA ARG A 62 -2.95 2.33 -13.39
C ARG A 62 -2.44 1.29 -12.39
N ILE A 63 -3.25 0.24 -12.13
CA ILE A 63 -2.86 -0.76 -11.15
C ILE A 63 -1.56 -1.44 -11.57
N PRO A 64 -0.77 -1.88 -10.58
CA PRO A 64 -0.99 -1.77 -9.14
C PRO A 64 -0.81 -0.33 -8.66
N VAL A 65 -1.63 0.07 -7.67
CA VAL A 65 -1.58 1.42 -7.10
C VAL A 65 -1.51 1.32 -5.58
N LEU A 66 -0.58 2.03 -5.00
CA LEU A 66 -0.44 2.13 -3.54
C LEU A 66 -0.82 3.53 -3.10
N GLU A 67 -1.83 3.61 -2.23
CA GLU A 67 -2.22 4.87 -1.59
C GLU A 67 -1.85 4.82 -0.11
N ILE A 68 -1.31 5.92 0.39
CA ILE A 68 -1.10 6.08 1.82
C ILE A 68 -1.74 7.39 2.23
N ASP A 69 -2.71 7.31 3.11
CA ASP A 69 -3.45 8.47 3.62
C ASP A 69 -4.02 9.34 2.50
N GLY A 70 -4.53 8.68 1.46
CA GLY A 70 -5.21 9.36 0.36
C GLY A 70 -4.30 9.82 -0.76
N GLU A 71 -3.00 9.61 -0.66
CA GLU A 71 -2.05 10.01 -1.70
C GLU A 71 -1.51 8.80 -2.43
N VAL A 72 -1.40 8.90 -3.74
CA VAL A 72 -0.77 7.85 -4.54
C VAL A 72 0.74 7.93 -4.31
N VAL A 73 1.29 6.88 -3.72
CA VAL A 73 2.70 6.82 -3.39
C VAL A 73 3.49 6.16 -4.50
N ALA A 74 2.91 5.13 -5.11
CA ALA A 74 3.58 4.39 -6.18
C ALA A 74 2.53 3.71 -7.03
N GLU A 75 2.83 3.50 -8.30
CA GLU A 75 1.93 2.81 -9.20
C GLU A 75 2.72 2.17 -10.33
N GLY A 76 2.13 1.11 -10.89
CA GLY A 76 2.71 0.42 -12.03
C GLY A 76 3.96 -0.35 -11.67
N ARG A 77 4.88 -0.43 -12.63
CA ARG A 77 6.12 -1.18 -12.43
C ARG A 77 7.05 -0.42 -11.50
N VAL A 78 7.57 -1.12 -10.51
CA VAL A 78 8.51 -0.54 -9.56
C VAL A 78 9.71 -1.48 -9.40
N THR A 79 10.83 -0.91 -8.95
CA THR A 79 11.98 -1.73 -8.56
C THR A 79 11.94 -1.90 -7.05
N PRO A 80 12.55 -2.99 -6.53
CA PRO A 80 12.57 -3.16 -5.08
C PRO A 80 13.13 -1.94 -4.33
N PRO A 81 14.31 -1.41 -4.68
CA PRO A 81 14.81 -0.24 -3.94
C PRO A 81 13.97 1.02 -4.19
N GLY A 82 13.37 1.14 -5.38
CA GLY A 82 12.53 2.29 -5.68
C GLY A 82 11.29 2.34 -4.82
N LEU A 83 10.60 1.20 -4.70
CA LEU A 83 9.41 1.12 -3.86
C LEU A 83 9.77 1.33 -2.40
N GLU A 84 10.85 0.71 -1.94
CA GLU A 84 11.28 0.85 -0.56
C GLU A 84 11.54 2.31 -0.21
N ARG A 85 12.20 3.07 -1.09
CA ARG A 85 12.45 4.48 -0.84
C ARG A 85 11.17 5.29 -0.73
N LYS A 86 10.17 4.99 -1.56
CA LYS A 86 8.90 5.70 -1.52
C LYS A 86 8.14 5.40 -0.24
N ILE A 87 8.13 4.14 0.16
CA ILE A 87 7.49 3.76 1.41
C ILE A 87 8.19 4.40 2.60
N GLU A 88 9.52 4.40 2.58
CA GLU A 88 10.29 5.02 3.65
C GLU A 88 9.97 6.51 3.79
N ALA A 89 9.77 7.20 2.66
CA ALA A 89 9.46 8.62 2.69
C ALA A 89 8.16 8.91 3.42
N PHE A 90 7.21 7.97 3.37
CA PHE A 90 5.89 8.15 4.00
C PHE A 90 5.83 7.56 5.40
N LEU A 91 6.48 6.43 5.63
CA LEU A 91 6.31 5.66 6.85
C LEU A 91 7.55 5.61 7.72
N GLY A 92 8.66 6.13 7.23
CA GLY A 92 9.93 6.09 7.97
C GLY A 92 10.71 4.84 7.72
N LYS A 93 11.91 4.83 8.28
CA LYS A 93 12.80 3.69 8.13
C LYS A 93 12.32 2.52 8.97
N THR A 94 12.74 1.31 8.58
CA THR A 94 12.51 0.15 9.42
C THR A 94 13.31 0.30 10.71
N PRO A 95 12.76 -0.21 11.80
CA PRO A 95 13.46 -0.13 13.08
C PRO A 95 14.73 -0.98 13.10
#